data_2231c1e3c1ba435726309e3c9a957bde
#
_entry.id   2231c1e3c1ba435726309e3c9a957bde
#
_cell.length_a   1.000
_cell.length_b   1.000
_cell.length_c   1.000
_cell.angle_alpha   90.00
_cell.angle_beta   90.00
_cell.angle_gamma   90.00
#
_symmetry.space_group_name_H-M   'P 1'
#
loop_
_entity.id
_entity.type
_entity.pdbx_description
1 polymer ?
#
loop_
_entity_poly.entity_id
_entity_poly.type
_entity_poly.pdbx_seq_one_letter_code
_entity_poly.pdbx_strand_id
1 'polypeptide(L)'
;MEYYGNTLCISHAELTAGIISTHNLDYYIKSGKVERVRRGCNGTPALFAVESLPLKYRTEVYRRYPDAQEKADSKPFVEAIEPDGEAMQYYADYVLADGRHLSNEKQTEYANNCAIMNAFRLCIDRANSHRIRQSKAKIKLGEFWTKAAAALPRISDAWPNSLPQNARRLHMKFNEYQKAGAVVFI
;
A
#
# COMPACT_ATOMS: atom_id res chain seq x y z
N MET A 1 -12.08 7.78 -10.37
CA MET A 1 -11.88 7.37 -8.96
C MET A 1 -10.77 8.18 -8.33
N GLU A 2 -10.90 8.57 -7.06
CA GLU A 2 -9.94 9.42 -6.34
C GLU A 2 -9.81 8.98 -4.87
N TYR A 3 -8.72 9.34 -4.21
CA TYR A 3 -8.63 9.24 -2.76
C TYR A 3 -9.24 10.49 -2.11
N TYR A 4 -10.06 10.29 -1.08
CA TYR A 4 -10.53 11.35 -0.21
C TYR A 4 -10.06 11.04 1.22
N GLY A 5 -9.06 11.79 1.68
CA GLY A 5 -8.25 11.37 2.81
C GLY A 5 -7.62 10.01 2.52
N ASN A 6 -7.82 9.07 3.43
CA ASN A 6 -7.29 7.70 3.34
C ASN A 6 -8.27 6.68 2.71
N THR A 7 -9.38 7.13 2.13
CA THR A 7 -10.41 6.24 1.61
C THR A 7 -10.42 6.29 0.08
N LEU A 8 -10.28 5.13 -0.58
CA LEU A 8 -10.47 5.02 -2.01
C LEU A 8 -11.95 5.19 -2.34
N CYS A 9 -12.26 6.18 -3.15
CA CYS A 9 -13.61 6.61 -3.44
C CYS A 9 -13.94 6.53 -4.94
N ILE A 10 -15.21 6.27 -5.21
CA ILE A 10 -15.80 6.33 -6.54
C ILE A 10 -16.95 7.32 -6.54
N SER A 11 -17.10 8.08 -7.63
CA SER A 11 -18.16 9.07 -7.75
C SER A 11 -19.53 8.44 -8.04
N HIS A 12 -20.61 9.19 -7.74
CA HIS A 12 -21.98 8.79 -8.09
C HIS A 12 -22.12 8.46 -9.58
N ALA A 13 -21.59 9.34 -10.44
CA ALA A 13 -21.68 9.16 -11.89
C ALA A 13 -20.99 7.89 -12.37
N GLU A 14 -19.77 7.60 -11.87
CA GLU A 14 -19.04 6.37 -12.21
C GLU A 14 -19.77 5.12 -11.72
N LEU A 15 -20.37 5.14 -10.53
CA LEU A 15 -21.15 4.02 -10.00
C LEU A 15 -22.40 3.75 -10.83
N THR A 16 -23.15 4.81 -11.17
CA THR A 16 -24.42 4.67 -11.89
C THR A 16 -24.24 4.48 -13.39
N ALA A 17 -23.04 4.64 -13.92
CA ALA A 17 -22.69 4.31 -15.31
C ALA A 17 -22.61 2.79 -15.57
N GLY A 18 -23.61 2.02 -15.05
CA GLY A 18 -23.80 0.60 -15.31
C GLY A 18 -23.13 -0.36 -14.33
N ILE A 19 -22.68 0.12 -13.14
CA ILE A 19 -22.23 -0.74 -12.03
C ILE A 19 -23.42 -1.05 -11.11
N ILE A 20 -24.13 0.00 -10.66
CA ILE A 20 -25.28 -0.10 -9.78
C ILE A 20 -26.38 0.86 -10.26
N SER A 21 -27.64 0.44 -10.21
CA SER A 21 -28.73 1.38 -10.49
C SER A 21 -28.87 2.43 -9.38
N THR A 22 -29.31 3.63 -9.75
CA THR A 22 -29.54 4.73 -8.79
C THR A 22 -30.45 4.28 -7.64
N HIS A 23 -31.51 3.53 -7.94
CA HIS A 23 -32.44 3.00 -6.94
C HIS A 23 -31.74 2.09 -5.92
N ASN A 24 -30.92 1.15 -6.39
CA ASN A 24 -30.18 0.24 -5.51
C ASN A 24 -29.10 1.01 -4.70
N LEU A 25 -28.43 1.97 -5.29
CA LEU A 25 -27.46 2.80 -4.58
C LEU A 25 -28.13 3.57 -3.43
N ASP A 26 -29.27 4.20 -3.70
CA ASP A 26 -30.05 4.90 -2.68
C ASP A 26 -30.51 3.98 -1.55
N TYR A 27 -30.96 2.76 -1.90
CA TYR A 27 -31.32 1.75 -0.91
C TYR A 27 -30.13 1.40 0.01
N TYR A 28 -28.93 1.15 -0.58
CA TYR A 28 -27.76 0.81 0.21
C TYR A 28 -27.24 1.98 1.06
N ILE A 29 -27.37 3.21 0.59
CA ILE A 29 -27.04 4.41 1.37
C ILE A 29 -28.00 4.55 2.57
N LYS A 30 -29.31 4.44 2.32
CA LYS A 30 -30.34 4.54 3.37
C LYS A 30 -30.22 3.42 4.41
N SER A 31 -29.82 2.22 4.00
CA SER A 31 -29.60 1.09 4.89
C SER A 31 -28.24 1.11 5.61
N GLY A 32 -27.40 2.14 5.40
CA GLY A 32 -26.08 2.26 6.01
C GLY A 32 -25.05 1.25 5.51
N LYS A 33 -25.34 0.51 4.43
CA LYS A 33 -24.43 -0.50 3.87
C LYS A 33 -23.37 0.11 2.94
N VAL A 34 -23.63 1.29 2.39
CA VAL A 34 -22.69 2.04 1.55
C VAL A 34 -22.39 3.37 2.21
N GLU A 35 -21.11 3.59 2.48
CA GLU A 35 -20.62 4.81 3.10
C GLU A 35 -20.46 5.91 2.06
N ARG A 36 -21.16 7.02 2.29
CA ARG A 36 -20.97 8.25 1.52
C ARG A 36 -19.97 9.15 2.23
N VAL A 37 -18.74 9.18 1.70
CA VAL A 37 -17.61 9.93 2.27
C VAL A 37 -17.74 11.43 2.05
N ARG A 38 -18.30 11.84 0.89
CA ARG A 38 -18.54 13.25 0.55
C ARG A 38 -19.92 13.40 -0.09
N ARG A 39 -20.69 14.40 0.37
CA ARG A 39 -21.94 14.79 -0.28
C ARG A 39 -21.63 15.55 -1.57
N GLY A 40 -22.43 15.34 -2.61
CA GLY A 40 -22.39 16.17 -3.81
C GLY A 40 -22.96 17.56 -3.53
N CYS A 41 -22.34 18.58 -4.11
CA CYS A 41 -22.84 19.95 -4.16
C CYS A 41 -22.46 20.54 -5.52
N ASN A 42 -22.87 21.79 -5.82
CA ASN A 42 -22.66 22.44 -7.12
C ASN A 42 -21.21 22.28 -7.60
N GLY A 43 -21.02 21.56 -8.71
CA GLY A 43 -19.72 21.29 -9.32
C GLY A 43 -18.86 20.22 -8.65
N THR A 44 -19.29 19.67 -7.50
CA THR A 44 -18.51 18.66 -6.77
C THR A 44 -19.30 17.35 -6.69
N PRO A 45 -18.77 16.21 -7.21
CA PRO A 45 -19.50 14.95 -7.17
C PRO A 45 -19.58 14.37 -5.76
N ALA A 46 -20.66 13.62 -5.49
CA ALA A 46 -20.75 12.77 -4.31
C ALA A 46 -19.75 11.59 -4.44
N LEU A 47 -19.08 11.26 -3.34
CA LEU A 47 -18.11 10.19 -3.27
C LEU A 47 -18.53 9.10 -2.29
N PHE A 48 -18.28 7.85 -2.68
CA PHE A 48 -18.61 6.65 -1.92
C PHE A 48 -17.37 5.80 -1.73
N ALA A 49 -17.18 5.29 -0.50
CA ALA A 49 -16.08 4.40 -0.17
C ALA A 49 -16.22 3.07 -0.94
N VAL A 50 -15.23 2.72 -1.75
CA VAL A 50 -15.24 1.48 -2.55
C VAL A 50 -15.32 0.25 -1.66
N GLU A 51 -14.65 0.25 -0.51
CA GLU A 51 -14.64 -0.88 0.42
C GLU A 51 -16.00 -1.12 1.09
N SER A 52 -16.85 -0.08 1.20
CA SER A 52 -18.19 -0.20 1.75
C SER A 52 -19.20 -0.81 0.77
N LEU A 53 -18.86 -0.86 -0.53
CA LEU A 53 -19.74 -1.44 -1.54
C LEU A 53 -19.95 -2.94 -1.30
N PRO A 54 -21.19 -3.45 -1.50
CA PRO A 54 -21.42 -4.88 -1.54
C PRO A 54 -20.49 -5.58 -2.52
N LEU A 55 -20.00 -6.79 -2.14
CA LEU A 55 -18.97 -7.52 -2.88
C LEU A 55 -19.21 -7.58 -4.40
N LYS A 56 -20.45 -7.82 -4.81
CA LYS A 56 -20.86 -7.84 -6.22
C LYS A 56 -20.44 -6.56 -6.98
N TYR A 57 -20.72 -5.41 -6.41
CA TYR A 57 -20.45 -4.12 -7.05
C TYR A 57 -18.98 -3.72 -6.90
N ARG A 58 -18.36 -4.05 -5.79
CA ARG A 58 -16.92 -3.83 -5.57
C ARG A 58 -16.08 -4.63 -6.57
N THR A 59 -16.42 -5.89 -6.83
CA THR A 59 -15.77 -6.71 -7.87
C THR A 59 -15.90 -6.07 -9.26
N GLU A 60 -17.10 -5.54 -9.60
CA GLU A 60 -17.31 -4.86 -10.88
C GLU A 60 -16.55 -3.53 -10.98
N VAL A 61 -16.44 -2.78 -9.87
CA VAL A 61 -15.59 -1.58 -9.81
C VAL A 61 -14.14 -1.95 -10.13
N TYR A 62 -13.57 -2.94 -9.48
CA TYR A 62 -12.18 -3.35 -9.72
C TYR A 62 -11.96 -3.92 -11.12
N ARG A 63 -12.98 -4.60 -11.69
CA ARG A 63 -12.91 -5.07 -13.08
C ARG A 63 -12.83 -3.91 -14.08
N ARG A 64 -13.57 -2.82 -13.85
CA ARG A 64 -13.57 -1.62 -14.72
C ARG A 64 -12.39 -0.69 -14.49
N TYR A 65 -11.89 -0.67 -13.27
CA TYR A 65 -10.80 0.20 -12.84
C TYR A 65 -9.68 -0.64 -12.20
N PRO A 66 -8.88 -1.37 -13.00
CA PRO A 66 -7.80 -2.23 -12.49
C PRO A 66 -6.81 -1.45 -11.60
N ASP A 67 -6.46 -0.22 -11.99
CA ASP A 67 -5.61 0.68 -11.19
C ASP A 67 -6.12 0.93 -9.77
N ALA A 68 -7.44 0.84 -9.58
CA ALA A 68 -8.07 1.05 -8.29
C ALA A 68 -7.81 -0.10 -7.33
N GLN A 69 -7.82 -1.34 -7.85
CA GLN A 69 -7.49 -2.50 -7.05
C GLN A 69 -6.03 -2.49 -6.63
N GLU A 70 -5.14 -2.18 -7.56
CA GLU A 70 -3.71 -2.03 -7.26
C GLU A 70 -3.46 -0.93 -6.23
N LYS A 71 -4.17 0.22 -6.34
CA LYS A 71 -4.11 1.30 -5.34
C LYS A 71 -4.60 0.82 -3.97
N ALA A 72 -5.72 0.11 -3.91
CA ALA A 72 -6.25 -0.43 -2.67
C ALA A 72 -5.32 -1.49 -2.05
N ASP A 73 -4.71 -2.35 -2.88
CA ASP A 73 -3.78 -3.39 -2.43
C ASP A 73 -2.43 -2.83 -1.97
N SER A 74 -1.97 -1.71 -2.54
CA SER A 74 -0.71 -1.05 -2.15
C SER A 74 -0.82 -0.13 -0.93
N LYS A 75 -2.02 0.37 -0.64
CA LYS A 75 -2.27 1.32 0.45
C LYS A 75 -1.72 0.88 1.81
N PRO A 76 -1.94 -0.36 2.29
CA PRO A 76 -1.41 -0.79 3.59
C PRO A 76 0.12 -0.71 3.67
N PHE A 77 0.81 -0.91 2.56
CA PHE A 77 2.27 -0.83 2.51
C PHE A 77 2.73 0.62 2.57
N VAL A 78 2.15 1.50 1.75
CA VAL A 78 2.52 2.92 1.71
C VAL A 78 2.28 3.62 3.05
N GLU A 79 1.15 3.33 3.70
CA GLU A 79 0.81 3.92 5.01
C GLU A 79 1.67 3.41 6.17
N ALA A 80 2.31 2.26 5.99
CA ALA A 80 3.18 1.69 7.01
C ALA A 80 4.64 2.19 6.91
N ILE A 81 5.00 2.90 5.83
CA ILE A 81 6.35 3.40 5.64
C ILE A 81 6.55 4.67 6.46
N GLU A 82 7.50 4.62 7.36
CA GLU A 82 7.96 5.76 8.16
C GLU A 82 9.46 5.98 7.89
N PRO A 83 9.95 7.24 7.88
CA PRO A 83 11.37 7.51 7.71
C PRO A 83 12.22 6.77 8.76
N ASP A 84 13.28 6.12 8.31
CA ASP A 84 14.21 5.42 9.19
C ASP A 84 15.43 6.33 9.48
N GLY A 85 15.35 7.07 10.58
CA GLY A 85 16.41 8.00 11.00
C GLY A 85 17.72 7.29 11.34
N GLU A 86 17.66 6.08 11.92
CA GLU A 86 18.86 5.29 12.26
C GLU A 86 19.57 4.83 10.99
N ALA A 87 18.81 4.34 10.00
CA ALA A 87 19.37 3.97 8.71
C ALA A 87 19.97 5.17 7.97
N MET A 88 19.30 6.34 8.02
CA MET A 88 19.81 7.56 7.39
C MET A 88 21.15 7.96 8.01
N GLN A 89 21.25 7.96 9.34
CA GLN A 89 22.50 8.26 10.04
C GLN A 89 23.59 7.24 9.70
N TYR A 90 23.25 5.94 9.70
CA TYR A 90 24.18 4.88 9.34
C TYR A 90 24.82 5.10 7.96
N TYR A 91 24.01 5.43 6.94
CA TYR A 91 24.54 5.64 5.59
C TYR A 91 25.24 7.00 5.42
N ALA A 92 24.89 8.02 6.19
CA ALA A 92 25.61 9.29 6.22
C ALA A 92 27.03 9.12 6.76
N ASP A 93 27.20 8.29 7.79
CA ASP A 93 28.48 8.04 8.43
C ASP A 93 29.30 6.95 7.70
N TYR A 94 28.70 6.22 6.76
CA TYR A 94 29.36 5.11 6.09
C TYR A 94 30.47 5.59 5.15
N VAL A 95 31.66 5.02 5.32
CA VAL A 95 32.84 5.28 4.50
C VAL A 95 33.13 4.08 3.61
N LEU A 96 33.19 4.29 2.33
CA LEU A 96 33.57 3.28 1.33
C LEU A 96 35.03 2.88 1.47
N ALA A 97 35.41 1.75 0.90
CA ALA A 97 36.80 1.24 0.95
C ALA A 97 37.84 2.22 0.35
N ASP A 98 37.40 3.14 -0.50
CA ASP A 98 38.23 4.19 -1.10
C ASP A 98 38.29 5.48 -0.28
N GLY A 99 37.70 5.49 0.93
CA GLY A 99 37.69 6.61 1.85
C GLY A 99 36.61 7.67 1.56
N ARG A 100 35.74 7.46 0.57
CA ARG A 100 34.63 8.38 0.25
C ARG A 100 33.35 7.99 0.98
N HIS A 101 32.51 8.98 1.26
CA HIS A 101 31.15 8.76 1.72
C HIS A 101 30.21 8.42 0.56
N LEU A 102 29.09 7.79 0.87
CA LEU A 102 28.01 7.58 -0.09
C LEU A 102 27.45 8.93 -0.57
N SER A 103 27.05 9.02 -1.83
CA SER A 103 26.33 10.21 -2.33
C SER A 103 25.00 10.37 -1.59
N ASN A 104 24.49 11.61 -1.46
CA ASN A 104 23.20 11.89 -0.82
C ASN A 104 22.05 11.09 -1.43
N GLU A 105 22.08 10.89 -2.75
CA GLU A 105 21.09 10.08 -3.46
C GLU A 105 21.12 8.61 -2.98
N LYS A 106 22.33 8.04 -2.84
CA LYS A 106 22.49 6.66 -2.37
C LYS A 106 22.16 6.51 -0.89
N GLN A 107 22.51 7.49 -0.07
CA GLN A 107 22.11 7.51 1.34
C GLN A 107 20.59 7.47 1.47
N THR A 108 19.89 8.34 0.72
CA THR A 108 18.42 8.41 0.72
C THR A 108 17.80 7.11 0.17
N GLU A 109 18.29 6.60 -0.96
CA GLU A 109 17.81 5.34 -1.57
C GLU A 109 17.92 4.17 -0.59
N TYR A 110 19.08 4.02 0.06
CA TYR A 110 19.31 2.90 0.98
C TYR A 110 18.53 3.05 2.29
N ALA A 111 18.39 4.26 2.82
CA ALA A 111 17.53 4.51 3.96
C ALA A 111 16.05 4.23 3.64
N ASN A 112 15.59 4.59 2.45
CA ASN A 112 14.24 4.23 1.98
C ASN A 112 14.08 2.72 1.85
N ASN A 113 15.10 1.99 1.37
CA ASN A 113 15.05 0.52 1.35
C ASN A 113 14.82 -0.04 2.75
N CYS A 114 15.52 0.47 3.77
CA CYS A 114 15.32 0.07 5.17
C CYS A 114 13.91 0.39 5.65
N ALA A 115 13.42 1.61 5.41
CA ALA A 115 12.08 2.06 5.79
C ALA A 115 10.99 1.15 5.19
N ILE A 116 11.11 0.80 3.90
CA ILE A 116 10.18 -0.10 3.21
C ILE A 116 10.24 -1.52 3.80
N MET A 117 11.44 -2.04 4.09
CA MET A 117 11.58 -3.36 4.72
C MET A 117 10.98 -3.40 6.12
N ASN A 118 11.15 -2.33 6.91
CA ASN A 118 10.52 -2.21 8.22
C ASN A 118 8.98 -2.14 8.10
N ALA A 119 8.45 -1.43 7.10
CA ALA A 119 7.03 -1.38 6.81
C ALA A 119 6.46 -2.78 6.45
N PHE A 120 7.18 -3.56 5.63
CA PHE A 120 6.76 -4.93 5.31
C PHE A 120 6.71 -5.82 6.55
N ARG A 121 7.71 -5.72 7.45
CA ARG A 121 7.70 -6.43 8.74
C ARG A 121 6.46 -6.05 9.55
N LEU A 122 6.20 -4.76 9.70
CA LEU A 122 5.05 -4.25 10.43
C LEU A 122 3.72 -4.74 9.85
N CYS A 123 3.58 -4.76 8.51
CA CYS A 123 2.39 -5.29 7.84
C CYS A 123 2.19 -6.78 8.10
N ILE A 124 3.26 -7.59 8.06
CA ILE A 124 3.21 -9.02 8.37
C ILE A 124 2.77 -9.23 9.83
N ASP A 125 3.36 -8.49 10.76
CA ASP A 125 3.06 -8.61 12.19
C ASP A 125 1.63 -8.18 12.53
N ARG A 126 1.17 -7.07 11.97
CA ARG A 126 -0.23 -6.59 12.13
C ARG A 126 -1.23 -7.60 11.57
N ALA A 127 -0.98 -8.11 10.36
CA ALA A 127 -1.85 -9.09 9.73
C ALA A 127 -1.90 -10.41 10.50
N ASN A 128 -0.77 -10.91 10.98
CA ASN A 128 -0.70 -12.12 11.80
C ASN A 128 -1.39 -11.93 13.15
N SER A 129 -1.15 -10.82 13.85
CA SER A 129 -1.78 -10.49 15.12
C SER A 129 -3.30 -10.42 15.00
N HIS A 130 -3.82 -9.79 13.94
CA HIS A 130 -5.25 -9.73 13.65
C HIS A 130 -5.85 -11.12 13.41
N ARG A 131 -5.17 -11.99 12.65
CA ARG A 131 -5.63 -13.36 12.36
C ARG A 131 -5.60 -14.25 13.60
N ILE A 132 -4.56 -14.15 14.42
CA ILE A 132 -4.43 -14.89 15.68
C ILE A 132 -5.60 -14.54 16.62
N ARG A 133 -5.96 -13.26 16.77
CA ARG A 133 -7.12 -12.82 17.55
C ARG A 133 -8.44 -13.42 17.06
N GLN A 134 -8.52 -13.79 15.76
CA GLN A 134 -9.67 -14.45 15.14
C GLN A 134 -9.54 -15.98 15.11
N SER A 135 -8.58 -16.57 15.82
CA SER A 135 -8.28 -18.02 15.79
C SER A 135 -8.04 -18.57 14.38
N LYS A 136 -7.47 -17.75 13.48
CA LYS A 136 -7.13 -18.10 12.10
C LYS A 136 -5.64 -18.36 11.95
N ALA A 137 -5.26 -19.22 10.99
CA ALA A 137 -3.86 -19.45 10.63
C ALA A 137 -3.17 -18.15 10.18
N LYS A 138 -1.84 -18.06 10.36
CA LYS A 138 -1.02 -16.93 9.88
C LYS A 138 -1.22 -16.69 8.38
N ILE A 139 -0.82 -15.51 7.91
CA ILE A 139 -0.89 -15.17 6.47
C ILE A 139 0.00 -16.10 5.64
N LYS A 140 -0.38 -16.32 4.40
CA LYS A 140 0.45 -17.01 3.41
C LYS A 140 1.50 -16.03 2.87
N LEU A 141 2.75 -16.22 3.26
CA LEU A 141 3.85 -15.33 2.88
C LEU A 141 4.03 -15.18 1.37
N GLY A 142 3.77 -16.24 0.58
CA GLY A 142 3.85 -16.15 -0.88
C GLY A 142 2.87 -15.12 -1.47
N GLU A 143 1.62 -15.13 -1.01
CA GLU A 143 0.60 -14.14 -1.43
C GLU A 143 0.97 -12.72 -0.97
N PHE A 144 1.50 -12.58 0.26
CA PHE A 144 1.99 -11.31 0.77
C PHE A 144 3.09 -10.73 -0.12
N TRP A 145 4.13 -11.51 -0.45
CA TRP A 145 5.24 -11.04 -1.25
C TRP A 145 4.86 -10.72 -2.70
N THR A 146 3.88 -11.44 -3.25
CA THR A 146 3.32 -11.10 -4.57
C THR A 146 2.67 -9.72 -4.55
N LYS A 147 1.86 -9.41 -3.53
CA LYS A 147 1.24 -8.09 -3.35
C LYS A 147 2.27 -7.00 -3.05
N ALA A 148 3.23 -7.27 -2.19
CA ALA A 148 4.31 -6.34 -1.86
C ALA A 148 5.14 -5.95 -3.10
N ALA A 149 5.52 -6.94 -3.92
CA ALA A 149 6.26 -6.69 -5.16
C ALA A 149 5.44 -5.87 -6.17
N ALA A 150 4.14 -6.15 -6.31
CA ALA A 150 3.24 -5.38 -7.17
C ALA A 150 3.02 -3.93 -6.68
N ALA A 151 3.16 -3.68 -5.37
CA ALA A 151 3.03 -2.34 -4.79
C ALA A 151 4.29 -1.48 -4.96
N LEU A 152 5.48 -2.07 -5.16
CA LEU A 152 6.76 -1.35 -5.23
C LEU A 152 6.82 -0.22 -6.27
N PRO A 153 6.31 -0.36 -7.52
CA PRO A 153 6.32 0.75 -8.47
C PRO A 153 5.66 2.01 -7.92
N ARG A 154 4.55 1.87 -7.20
CA ARG A 154 3.81 3.00 -6.58
C ARG A 154 4.50 3.54 -5.32
N ILE A 155 5.11 2.64 -4.55
CA ILE A 155 5.95 3.04 -3.41
C ILE A 155 7.11 3.88 -3.92
N SER A 156 7.73 3.51 -5.04
CA SER A 156 8.87 4.22 -5.63
C SER A 156 8.56 5.66 -6.05
N ASP A 157 7.30 6.00 -6.34
CA ASP A 157 6.89 7.37 -6.66
C ASP A 157 7.10 8.34 -5.48
N ALA A 158 6.86 7.88 -4.26
CA ALA A 158 7.02 8.67 -3.03
C ALA A 158 8.33 8.35 -2.27
N TRP A 159 8.83 7.14 -2.42
CA TRP A 159 9.99 6.58 -1.73
C TRP A 159 10.96 5.96 -2.74
N PRO A 160 11.81 6.76 -3.40
CA PRO A 160 12.82 6.24 -4.35
C PRO A 160 13.63 5.12 -3.70
N ASN A 161 13.67 3.95 -4.34
CA ASN A 161 14.29 2.74 -3.81
C ASN A 161 14.83 1.84 -4.93
N SER A 162 15.70 0.90 -4.56
CA SER A 162 16.29 -0.08 -5.49
C SER A 162 15.87 -1.53 -5.18
N LEU A 163 14.75 -1.71 -4.51
CA LEU A 163 14.27 -3.03 -4.12
C LEU A 163 13.80 -3.84 -5.34
N PRO A 164 14.05 -5.17 -5.35
CA PRO A 164 13.66 -6.02 -6.48
C PRO A 164 12.13 -6.15 -6.58
N GLN A 165 11.58 -5.88 -7.77
CA GLN A 165 10.14 -6.01 -8.05
C GLN A 165 9.65 -7.45 -8.23
N ASN A 166 10.53 -8.44 -8.10
CA ASN A 166 10.18 -9.85 -8.13
C ASN A 166 9.92 -10.37 -6.72
N ALA A 167 8.75 -10.96 -6.47
CA ALA A 167 8.30 -11.42 -5.15
C ALA A 167 9.31 -12.34 -4.44
N ARG A 168 9.92 -13.29 -5.16
CA ARG A 168 10.91 -14.22 -4.60
C ARG A 168 12.19 -13.47 -4.21
N ARG A 169 12.71 -12.61 -5.09
CA ARG A 169 13.92 -11.83 -4.81
C ARG A 169 13.69 -10.82 -3.68
N LEU A 170 12.51 -10.18 -3.66
CA LEU A 170 12.12 -9.26 -2.59
C LEU A 170 12.10 -9.97 -1.23
N HIS A 171 11.49 -11.15 -1.17
CA HIS A 171 11.47 -11.97 0.04
C HIS A 171 12.89 -12.39 0.48
N MET A 172 13.76 -12.78 -0.46
CA MET A 172 15.15 -13.09 -0.15
C MET A 172 15.88 -11.89 0.43
N LYS A 173 15.74 -10.71 -0.20
CA LYS A 173 16.36 -9.46 0.27
C LYS A 173 15.81 -9.04 1.64
N PHE A 174 14.53 -9.24 1.92
CA PHE A 174 13.94 -9.04 3.24
C PHE A 174 14.57 -9.95 4.29
N ASN A 175 14.75 -11.23 4.00
CA ASN A 175 15.38 -12.19 4.93
C ASN A 175 16.85 -11.85 5.18
N GLU A 176 17.58 -11.36 4.18
CA GLU A 176 18.95 -10.85 4.34
C GLU A 176 18.96 -9.63 5.27
N TYR A 177 18.04 -8.67 5.02
CA TYR A 177 17.90 -7.48 5.85
C TYR A 177 17.55 -7.80 7.31
N GLN A 178 16.67 -8.77 7.55
CA GLN A 178 16.33 -9.20 8.90
C GLN A 178 17.54 -9.80 9.67
N LYS A 179 18.53 -10.34 8.96
CA LYS A 179 19.74 -10.95 9.55
C LYS A 179 20.89 -9.95 9.72
N ALA A 180 21.13 -9.15 8.71
CA ALA A 180 22.32 -8.31 8.60
C ALA A 180 22.04 -6.80 8.76
N GLY A 181 20.76 -6.38 8.77
CA GLY A 181 20.39 -4.98 8.90
C GLY A 181 20.76 -4.14 7.67
N ALA A 182 21.02 -2.87 7.90
CA ALA A 182 21.24 -1.87 6.87
C ALA A 182 22.39 -2.17 5.89
N VAL A 183 23.43 -2.89 6.34
CA VAL A 183 24.61 -3.23 5.52
C VAL A 183 24.26 -3.98 4.21
N VAL A 184 23.12 -4.63 4.16
CA VAL A 184 22.66 -5.42 3.00
C VAL A 184 22.48 -4.60 1.73
N PHE A 185 22.30 -3.27 1.84
CA PHE A 185 22.06 -2.41 0.67
C PHE A 185 23.33 -1.69 0.15
N ILE A 186 24.47 -1.87 0.83
CA ILE A 186 25.77 -1.42 0.37
C ILE A 186 26.41 -2.49 -0.49
#